data_a40d09ad8402b51028169077bb0f4466
#
_entry.id   a40d09ad8402b51028169077bb0f4466
#
_cell.length_a   1.000
_cell.length_b   1.000
_cell.length_c   1.000
_cell.angle_alpha   90.00
_cell.angle_beta   90.00
_cell.angle_gamma   90.00
#
_symmetry.space_group_name_H-M   'P 1'
#
loop_
_entity.id
_entity.type
_entity.pdbx_description
1 polymer ?
#
loop_
_entity_poly.entity_id
_entity_poly.type
_entity_poly.pdbx_seq_one_letter_code
_entity_poly.pdbx_strand_id
1 'polypeptide(L)'
;MNGYRFDRLKIMVVDDNVHMRKLVVTIVQAFGATQVVEAVDADQAWKLMRESNPDVIFLDWVMEGISGIEFAKMVRTSPQTPNPFVPIIMLTGYTRVDQVRQARDAGVNEFLAKPVSVKVILSRLISVIEHPRPFVRTKSYFGPCRRRRGDDEYRGPERRVGAEAAVE
;
A
#
# COMPACT_ATOMS: atom_id res chain seq x y z
N MET A 1 1.85 -20.00 -18.64
CA MET A 1 1.64 -19.00 -17.60
C MET A 1 2.94 -18.84 -16.83
N ASN A 2 3.58 -17.70 -16.94
CA ASN A 2 4.68 -17.41 -16.03
C ASN A 2 4.06 -17.27 -14.63
N GLY A 3 4.21 -18.32 -13.81
CA GLY A 3 3.64 -18.35 -12.48
C GLY A 3 4.38 -17.36 -11.59
N TYR A 4 3.71 -16.29 -11.21
CA TYR A 4 4.20 -15.41 -10.15
C TYR A 4 4.40 -16.22 -8.88
N ARG A 5 5.59 -16.12 -8.29
CA ARG A 5 5.93 -16.82 -7.06
C ARG A 5 5.88 -15.84 -5.90
N PHE A 6 4.80 -15.92 -5.12
CA PHE A 6 4.62 -15.09 -3.93
C PHE A 6 5.07 -15.81 -2.64
N ASP A 7 5.71 -16.98 -2.77
CA ASP A 7 6.15 -17.82 -1.66
C ASP A 7 7.20 -17.14 -0.76
N ARG A 8 7.95 -16.17 -1.29
CA ARG A 8 8.95 -15.41 -0.54
C ARG A 8 8.45 -14.09 0.02
N LEU A 9 7.26 -13.65 -0.40
CA LEU A 9 6.70 -12.38 0.04
C LEU A 9 6.09 -12.50 1.43
N LYS A 10 6.42 -11.54 2.27
CA LYS A 10 5.73 -11.31 3.54
C LYS A 10 4.60 -10.33 3.32
N ILE A 11 3.39 -10.82 3.43
CA ILE A 11 2.17 -10.02 3.20
C ILE A 11 1.51 -9.75 4.55
N MET A 12 1.19 -8.49 4.82
CA MET A 12 0.36 -8.10 5.96
C MET A 12 -1.04 -7.74 5.49
N VAL A 13 -2.05 -8.22 6.18
CA VAL A 13 -3.46 -7.88 5.92
C VAL A 13 -4.04 -7.24 7.17
N VAL A 14 -4.47 -5.99 7.05
CA VAL A 14 -5.02 -5.17 8.14
C VAL A 14 -6.47 -4.81 7.83
N ASP A 15 -7.40 -5.40 8.54
CA ASP A 15 -8.84 -5.16 8.38
C ASP A 15 -9.54 -5.59 9.68
N ASP A 16 -10.39 -4.76 10.27
CA ASP A 16 -11.14 -5.10 11.48
C ASP A 16 -12.29 -6.08 11.19
N ASN A 17 -12.76 -6.14 9.94
CA ASN A 17 -13.74 -7.11 9.51
C ASN A 17 -13.09 -8.49 9.26
N VAL A 18 -13.41 -9.47 10.11
CA VAL A 18 -12.83 -10.82 10.04
C VAL A 18 -13.09 -11.50 8.69
N HIS A 19 -14.26 -11.32 8.09
CA HIS A 19 -14.62 -11.97 6.82
C HIS A 19 -13.80 -11.39 5.66
N MET A 20 -13.66 -10.08 5.61
CA MET A 20 -12.87 -9.41 4.59
C MET A 20 -11.39 -9.74 4.73
N ARG A 21 -10.86 -9.73 5.96
CA ARG A 21 -9.47 -10.11 6.23
C ARG A 21 -9.19 -11.55 5.78
N LYS A 22 -10.06 -12.49 6.15
CA LYS A 22 -9.94 -13.91 5.74
C LYS A 22 -10.05 -14.10 4.23
N LEU A 23 -10.91 -13.34 3.57
CA LEU A 23 -11.04 -13.37 2.12
C LEU A 23 -9.72 -12.98 1.43
N VAL A 24 -9.12 -11.86 1.83
CA VAL A 24 -7.84 -11.39 1.26
C VAL A 24 -6.73 -12.41 1.54
N VAL A 25 -6.63 -12.92 2.76
CA VAL A 25 -5.64 -13.95 3.15
C VAL A 25 -5.80 -15.20 2.28
N THR A 26 -7.03 -15.71 2.14
CA THR A 26 -7.31 -16.90 1.31
C THR A 26 -6.88 -16.68 -0.14
N ILE A 27 -7.17 -15.51 -0.70
CA ILE A 27 -6.80 -15.18 -2.07
C ILE A 27 -5.28 -15.16 -2.24
N VAL A 28 -4.54 -14.45 -1.39
CA VAL A 28 -3.07 -14.36 -1.55
C VAL A 28 -2.39 -15.70 -1.30
N GLN A 29 -2.90 -16.52 -0.41
CA GLN A 29 -2.42 -17.89 -0.17
C GLN A 29 -2.69 -18.81 -1.37
N ALA A 30 -3.84 -18.67 -2.03
CA ALA A 30 -4.14 -19.42 -3.26
C ALA A 30 -3.16 -19.10 -4.40
N PHE A 31 -2.51 -17.93 -4.38
CA PHE A 31 -1.43 -17.57 -5.28
C PHE A 31 -0.03 -17.93 -4.77
N GLY A 32 0.05 -18.68 -3.71
CA GLY A 32 1.30 -19.24 -3.20
C GLY A 32 1.99 -18.41 -2.12
N ALA A 33 1.36 -17.37 -1.58
CA ALA A 33 1.90 -16.65 -0.43
C ALA A 33 1.91 -17.55 0.82
N THR A 34 3.09 -17.77 1.39
CA THR A 34 3.28 -18.63 2.57
C THR A 34 3.48 -17.84 3.86
N GLN A 35 3.87 -16.57 3.75
CA GLN A 35 4.15 -15.70 4.87
C GLN A 35 3.12 -14.57 4.93
N VAL A 36 1.99 -14.84 5.57
CA VAL A 36 0.90 -13.86 5.72
C VAL A 36 0.66 -13.61 7.20
N VAL A 37 0.70 -12.33 7.59
CA VAL A 37 0.36 -11.89 8.95
C VAL A 37 -0.92 -11.07 8.92
N GLU A 38 -1.75 -11.21 9.94
CA GLU A 38 -3.05 -10.57 10.06
C GLU A 38 -3.06 -9.59 11.23
N ALA A 39 -3.63 -8.41 11.03
CA ALA A 39 -3.90 -7.43 12.07
C ALA A 39 -5.36 -6.99 12.03
N VAL A 40 -5.94 -6.79 13.20
CA VAL A 40 -7.35 -6.36 13.33
C VAL A 40 -7.51 -4.85 13.44
N ASP A 41 -6.42 -4.14 13.75
CA ASP A 41 -6.37 -2.70 13.94
C ASP A 41 -4.98 -2.14 13.64
N ALA A 42 -4.86 -0.83 13.68
CA ALA A 42 -3.61 -0.13 13.40
C ALA A 42 -2.52 -0.39 14.47
N ASP A 43 -2.89 -0.55 15.74
CA ASP A 43 -1.93 -0.78 16.81
C ASP A 43 -1.27 -2.16 16.68
N GLN A 44 -2.07 -3.17 16.40
CA GLN A 44 -1.56 -4.51 16.11
C GLN A 44 -0.73 -4.53 14.84
N ALA A 45 -1.19 -3.83 13.78
CA ALA A 45 -0.46 -3.70 12.53
C ALA A 45 0.91 -3.05 12.74
N TRP A 46 0.98 -1.99 13.56
CA TRP A 46 2.22 -1.31 13.88
C TRP A 46 3.24 -2.21 14.58
N LYS A 47 2.77 -3.00 15.56
CA LYS A 47 3.60 -3.98 16.25
C LYS A 47 4.11 -5.06 15.29
N LEU A 48 3.20 -5.68 14.54
CA LEU A 48 3.54 -6.73 13.57
C LEU A 48 4.44 -6.24 12.44
N MET A 49 4.30 -4.98 12.01
CA MET A 49 5.17 -4.38 11.02
C MET A 49 6.63 -4.33 11.49
N ARG A 50 6.86 -4.04 12.76
CA ARG A 50 8.21 -4.03 13.35
C ARG A 50 8.79 -5.43 13.53
N GLU A 51 7.95 -6.43 13.82
CA GLU A 51 8.36 -7.82 14.04
C GLU A 51 8.59 -8.57 12.74
N SER A 52 7.73 -8.38 11.73
CA SER A 52 7.74 -9.17 10.50
C SER A 52 8.39 -8.45 9.30
N ASN A 53 8.45 -7.11 9.33
CA ASN A 53 8.90 -6.27 8.21
C ASN A 53 8.27 -6.72 6.86
N PRO A 54 6.98 -6.50 6.65
CA PRO A 54 6.26 -6.99 5.48
C PRO A 54 6.76 -6.32 4.18
N ASP A 55 6.68 -7.05 3.08
CA ASP A 55 7.01 -6.57 1.73
C ASP A 55 5.83 -5.83 1.08
N VAL A 56 4.60 -6.09 1.55
CA VAL A 56 3.38 -5.39 1.10
C VAL A 56 2.32 -5.43 2.18
N ILE A 57 1.53 -4.36 2.27
CA ILE A 57 0.43 -4.24 3.23
C ILE A 57 -0.89 -4.05 2.46
N PHE A 58 -1.86 -4.95 2.68
CA PHE A 58 -3.26 -4.70 2.39
C PHE A 58 -3.90 -4.03 3.60
N LEU A 59 -4.51 -2.88 3.41
CA LEU A 59 -4.94 -2.00 4.49
C LEU A 59 -6.39 -1.54 4.26
N ASP A 60 -7.29 -1.87 5.18
CA ASP A 60 -8.63 -1.31 5.14
C ASP A 60 -8.62 0.18 5.45
N TRP A 61 -9.48 0.93 4.77
CA TRP A 61 -9.65 2.37 5.01
C TRP A 61 -10.32 2.66 6.35
N VAL A 62 -11.44 1.97 6.58
CA VAL A 62 -12.28 2.21 7.76
C VAL A 62 -11.99 1.16 8.81
N MET A 63 -11.33 1.57 9.87
CA MET A 63 -11.08 0.74 11.04
C MET A 63 -11.46 1.51 12.30
N GLU A 64 -11.79 0.79 13.36
CA GLU A 64 -12.01 1.40 14.66
C GLU A 64 -10.69 2.01 15.19
N GLY A 65 -10.78 3.17 15.80
CA GLY A 65 -9.62 3.92 16.31
C GLY A 65 -8.87 4.65 15.20
N ILE A 66 -7.64 4.26 14.91
CA ILE A 66 -6.82 4.86 13.85
C ILE A 66 -7.27 4.34 12.49
N SER A 67 -7.69 5.24 11.62
CA SER A 67 -8.09 4.89 10.25
C SER A 67 -6.91 4.39 9.40
N GLY A 68 -7.21 3.69 8.30
CA GLY A 68 -6.17 3.26 7.37
C GLY A 68 -5.37 4.41 6.76
N ILE A 69 -6.00 5.56 6.53
CA ILE A 69 -5.32 6.78 6.06
C ILE A 69 -4.30 7.28 7.08
N GLU A 70 -4.69 7.36 8.34
CA GLU A 70 -3.80 7.78 9.42
C GLU A 70 -2.65 6.80 9.61
N PHE A 71 -2.94 5.50 9.57
CA PHE A 71 -1.91 4.47 9.61
C PHE A 71 -0.93 4.57 8.44
N ALA A 72 -1.41 4.77 7.21
CA ALA A 72 -0.55 4.97 6.04
C ALA A 72 0.37 6.18 6.22
N LYS A 73 -0.14 7.30 6.71
CA LYS A 73 0.67 8.48 7.05
C LYS A 73 1.72 8.17 8.11
N MET A 74 1.36 7.45 9.16
CA MET A 74 2.31 7.01 10.21
C MET A 74 3.43 6.17 9.61
N VAL A 75 3.12 5.22 8.75
CA VAL A 75 4.13 4.39 8.05
C VAL A 75 5.10 5.25 7.25
N ARG A 76 4.63 6.32 6.61
CA ARG A 76 5.46 7.18 5.76
C ARG A 76 6.29 8.20 6.53
N THR A 77 5.81 8.67 7.66
CA THR A 77 6.37 9.86 8.33
C THR A 77 6.96 9.60 9.70
N SER A 78 6.60 8.51 10.37
CA SER A 78 7.14 8.22 11.70
C SER A 78 8.63 7.88 11.62
N PRO A 79 9.47 8.48 12.49
CA PRO A 79 10.88 8.10 12.58
C PRO A 79 11.08 6.68 13.13
N GLN A 80 10.04 6.07 13.71
CA GLN A 80 10.07 4.71 14.24
C GLN A 80 9.58 3.65 13.25
N THR A 81 9.22 4.04 12.02
CA THR A 81 8.79 3.08 11.00
C THR A 81 9.96 2.19 10.58
N PRO A 82 9.78 0.86 10.53
CA PRO A 82 10.85 -0.04 10.10
C PRO A 82 11.10 0.06 8.59
N ASN A 83 10.08 0.39 7.81
CA ASN A 83 10.19 0.55 6.36
C ASN A 83 9.17 1.60 5.86
N PRO A 84 9.58 2.85 5.64
CA PRO A 84 8.69 3.89 5.12
C PRO A 84 8.35 3.71 3.64
N PHE A 85 9.02 2.81 2.93
CA PHE A 85 8.83 2.53 1.50
C PHE A 85 7.88 1.36 1.24
N VAL A 86 7.45 0.61 2.26
CA VAL A 86 6.60 -0.56 2.08
C VAL A 86 5.39 -0.23 1.21
N PRO A 87 5.11 -1.00 0.14
CA PRO A 87 3.92 -0.82 -0.66
C PRO A 87 2.65 -1.01 0.17
N ILE A 88 1.71 -0.07 0.04
CA ILE A 88 0.40 -0.13 0.68
C ILE A 88 -0.67 -0.19 -0.40
N ILE A 89 -1.49 -1.23 -0.35
CA ILE A 89 -2.68 -1.43 -1.18
C ILE A 89 -3.89 -1.21 -0.28
N MET A 90 -4.60 -0.11 -0.47
CA MET A 90 -5.75 0.25 0.37
C MET A 90 -7.03 -0.38 -0.15
N LEU A 91 -7.78 -1.00 0.75
CA LEU A 91 -9.12 -1.53 0.51
C LEU A 91 -10.15 -0.48 0.94
N THR A 92 -11.09 -0.14 0.08
CA THR A 92 -12.06 0.91 0.39
C THR A 92 -13.45 0.64 -0.21
N GLY A 93 -14.48 0.88 0.58
CA GLY A 93 -15.86 0.98 0.07
C GLY A 93 -16.16 2.31 -0.63
N TYR A 94 -15.19 3.21 -0.61
CA TYR A 94 -15.36 4.57 -1.12
C TYR A 94 -14.61 4.76 -2.44
N THR A 95 -15.33 5.21 -3.46
CA THR A 95 -14.77 5.40 -4.82
C THR A 95 -14.82 6.85 -5.30
N ARG A 96 -15.17 7.79 -4.42
CA ARG A 96 -15.22 9.22 -4.77
C ARG A 96 -13.81 9.75 -5.04
N VAL A 97 -13.74 10.70 -5.98
CA VAL A 97 -12.46 11.29 -6.43
C VAL A 97 -11.68 11.97 -5.31
N ASP A 98 -12.38 12.63 -4.39
CA ASP A 98 -11.79 13.28 -3.22
C ASP A 98 -11.12 12.27 -2.28
N GLN A 99 -11.74 11.13 -2.08
CA GLN A 99 -11.21 10.05 -1.24
C GLN A 99 -10.00 9.35 -1.89
N VAL A 100 -10.06 9.11 -3.19
CA VAL A 100 -8.91 8.59 -3.96
C VAL A 100 -7.71 9.53 -3.85
N ARG A 101 -7.95 10.85 -3.91
CA ARG A 101 -6.90 11.86 -3.71
C ARG A 101 -6.35 11.81 -2.28
N GLN A 102 -7.21 11.68 -1.28
CA GLN A 102 -6.79 11.58 0.12
C GLN A 102 -5.90 10.36 0.37
N ALA A 103 -6.25 9.19 -0.18
CA ALA A 103 -5.43 7.98 -0.09
C ALA A 103 -4.05 8.19 -0.75
N ARG A 104 -4.05 8.74 -1.96
CA ARG A 104 -2.83 9.07 -2.67
C ARG A 104 -1.94 10.03 -1.87
N ASP A 105 -2.54 11.06 -1.27
CA ASP A 105 -1.83 12.08 -0.49
C ASP A 105 -1.34 11.56 0.86
N ALA A 106 -1.91 10.45 1.34
CA ALA A 106 -1.41 9.68 2.49
C ALA A 106 -0.21 8.77 2.16
N GLY A 107 0.18 8.66 0.88
CA GLY A 107 1.30 7.82 0.46
C GLY A 107 0.94 6.38 0.14
N VAL A 108 -0.34 6.10 -0.17
CA VAL A 108 -0.82 4.79 -0.62
C VAL A 108 -0.37 4.52 -2.06
N ASN A 109 0.09 3.30 -2.35
CA ASN A 109 0.56 2.91 -3.68
C ASN A 109 -0.59 2.60 -4.63
N GLU A 110 -1.51 1.76 -4.20
CA GLU A 110 -2.66 1.33 -4.96
C GLU A 110 -3.90 1.27 -4.05
N PHE A 111 -5.08 1.30 -4.65
CA PHE A 111 -6.32 1.10 -3.91
C PHE A 111 -7.27 0.18 -4.68
N LEU A 112 -8.12 -0.50 -3.93
CA LEU A 112 -9.12 -1.45 -4.39
C LEU A 112 -10.48 -1.07 -3.86
N ALA A 113 -11.46 -0.98 -4.74
CA ALA A 113 -12.85 -0.83 -4.34
C ALA A 113 -13.42 -2.15 -3.81
N LYS A 114 -14.09 -2.10 -2.67
CA LYS A 114 -14.90 -3.22 -2.16
C LYS A 114 -16.25 -3.27 -2.93
N PRO A 115 -16.77 -4.45 -3.28
CA PRO A 115 -16.25 -5.79 -3.00
C PRO A 115 -15.04 -6.14 -3.87
N VAL A 116 -14.03 -6.77 -3.25
CA VAL A 116 -12.79 -7.17 -3.93
C VAL A 116 -12.98 -8.47 -4.71
N SER A 117 -12.29 -8.59 -5.82
CA SER A 117 -12.23 -9.82 -6.60
C SER A 117 -10.80 -10.38 -6.64
N VAL A 118 -10.70 -11.69 -6.85
CA VAL A 118 -9.42 -12.40 -7.00
C VAL A 118 -8.53 -11.74 -8.05
N LYS A 119 -9.11 -11.46 -9.24
CA LYS A 119 -8.39 -10.83 -10.35
C LYS A 119 -7.83 -9.45 -10.00
N VAL A 120 -8.59 -8.64 -9.28
CA VAL A 120 -8.21 -7.27 -8.94
C VAL A 120 -7.14 -7.26 -7.85
N ILE A 121 -7.26 -8.11 -6.82
CA ILE A 121 -6.21 -8.28 -5.79
C ILE A 121 -4.89 -8.69 -6.44
N LEU A 122 -4.91 -9.72 -7.30
CA LEU A 122 -3.72 -10.19 -8.00
C LEU A 122 -3.10 -9.10 -8.87
N SER A 123 -3.91 -8.39 -9.66
CA SER A 123 -3.43 -7.30 -10.52
C SER A 123 -2.72 -6.19 -9.73
N ARG A 124 -3.24 -5.81 -8.57
CA ARG A 124 -2.62 -4.77 -7.73
C ARG A 124 -1.36 -5.27 -7.04
N LEU A 125 -1.37 -6.51 -6.58
CA LEU A 125 -0.18 -7.12 -5.99
C LEU A 125 0.97 -7.18 -7.00
N ILE A 126 0.71 -7.64 -8.22
CA ILE A 126 1.69 -7.65 -9.30
C ILE A 126 2.18 -6.23 -9.62
N SER A 127 1.26 -5.27 -9.69
CA SER A 127 1.60 -3.88 -10.00
C SER A 127 2.61 -3.28 -9.01
N VAL A 128 2.43 -3.50 -7.72
CA VAL A 128 3.33 -2.92 -6.71
C VAL A 128 4.67 -3.65 -6.62
N ILE A 129 4.74 -4.92 -7.04
CA ILE A 129 5.96 -5.73 -6.99
C ILE A 129 6.79 -5.53 -8.26
N GLU A 130 6.18 -5.61 -9.45
CA GLU A 130 6.91 -5.59 -10.71
C GLU A 130 7.09 -4.18 -11.28
N HIS A 131 6.17 -3.27 -10.93
CA HIS A 131 6.19 -1.90 -11.39
C HIS A 131 6.19 -0.92 -10.21
N PRO A 132 7.18 -1.02 -9.29
CA PRO A 132 7.25 -0.14 -8.14
C PRO A 132 7.38 1.31 -8.60
N ARG A 133 6.52 2.17 -8.09
CA ARG A 133 6.64 3.61 -8.36
C ARG A 133 7.79 4.18 -7.54
N PRO A 134 8.65 5.03 -8.12
CA PRO A 134 9.69 5.71 -7.37
C PRO A 134 9.05 6.56 -6.25
N PHE A 135 9.69 6.59 -5.09
CA PHE A 135 9.28 7.45 -4.00
C PHE A 135 9.82 8.85 -4.20
N VAL A 136 9.03 9.84 -3.80
CA VAL A 136 9.40 11.25 -3.84
C VAL A 136 9.22 11.86 -2.47
N ARG A 137 10.14 12.77 -2.13
CA ARG A 137 10.08 13.55 -0.88
C ARG A 137 9.96 15.02 -1.22
N THR A 138 8.98 15.69 -0.62
CA THR A 138 8.81 17.14 -0.67
C THR A 138 8.67 17.67 0.75
N LYS A 139 8.55 18.99 0.94
CA LYS A 139 8.32 19.59 2.27
C LYS A 139 7.05 19.05 2.97
N SER A 140 6.03 18.64 2.22
CA SER A 140 4.72 18.25 2.73
C SER A 140 4.29 16.83 2.38
N TYR A 141 5.13 16.07 1.66
CA TYR A 141 4.77 14.74 1.19
C TYR A 141 5.97 13.81 1.12
N PHE A 142 5.78 12.58 1.59
CA PHE A 142 6.68 11.47 1.32
C PHE A 142 5.85 10.25 0.92
N GLY A 143 6.16 9.66 -0.23
CA GLY A 143 5.44 8.48 -0.72
C GLY A 143 5.68 8.22 -2.21
N PRO A 144 4.96 7.25 -2.79
CA PRO A 144 5.08 6.92 -4.20
C PRO A 144 4.80 8.13 -5.10
N CYS A 145 5.52 8.26 -6.21
CA CYS A 145 5.26 9.31 -7.18
C CYS A 145 3.79 9.26 -7.63
N ARG A 146 3.12 10.40 -7.60
CA ARG A 146 1.70 10.52 -7.94
C ARG A 146 1.42 10.39 -9.43
N ARG A 147 2.45 10.53 -10.28
CA ARG A 147 2.35 10.35 -11.74
C ARG A 147 2.40 8.86 -12.08
N ARG A 148 1.42 8.37 -12.84
CA ARG A 148 1.38 6.99 -13.33
C ARG A 148 2.10 6.78 -14.66
N ARG A 149 2.39 7.87 -15.40
CA ARG A 149 3.15 7.84 -16.64
C ARG A 149 4.59 8.29 -16.35
N GLY A 150 5.56 7.59 -16.92
CA GLY A 150 6.96 8.00 -16.88
C GLY A 150 7.15 9.40 -17.47
N ASP A 151 8.16 10.11 -17.01
CA ASP A 151 8.46 11.50 -17.43
C ASP A 151 8.88 11.65 -18.90
N ASP A 152 8.91 10.56 -19.67
CA ASP A 152 9.42 10.54 -21.06
C ASP A 152 8.61 11.40 -22.05
N GLU A 153 7.42 11.85 -21.69
CA GLU A 153 6.58 12.70 -22.54
C GLU A 153 6.31 14.12 -21.99
N TYR A 154 6.83 14.45 -20.80
CA TYR A 154 6.60 15.79 -20.26
C TYR A 154 7.68 16.77 -20.73
N ARG A 155 7.34 17.59 -21.73
CA ARG A 155 8.20 18.67 -22.26
C ARG A 155 7.92 20.06 -21.67
N GLY A 156 7.17 20.13 -20.57
CA GLY A 156 6.86 21.40 -19.91
C GLY A 156 7.88 21.77 -18.82
N PRO A 157 7.88 23.04 -18.33
CA PRO A 157 8.78 23.46 -17.27
C PRO A 157 8.56 22.68 -15.99
N GLU A 158 9.65 22.29 -15.31
CA GLU A 158 9.62 21.62 -14.01
C GLU A 158 8.91 22.50 -12.98
N ARG A 159 7.75 22.08 -12.51
CA ARG A 159 6.93 22.81 -11.53
C ARG A 159 7.23 22.44 -10.08
N ARG A 160 8.22 21.58 -9.87
CA ARG A 160 8.61 21.13 -8.54
C ARG A 160 9.87 21.84 -8.09
N VAL A 161 9.70 22.82 -7.21
CA VAL A 161 10.82 23.37 -6.45
C VAL A 161 11.01 22.47 -5.22
N GLY A 162 12.14 21.76 -5.15
CA GLY A 162 12.57 21.02 -3.97
C GLY A 162 12.12 19.56 -3.87
N ALA A 163 11.86 18.87 -5.00
CA ALA A 163 11.69 17.42 -4.99
C ALA A 163 13.07 16.73 -5.04
N GLU A 164 13.50 16.13 -3.96
CA GLU A 164 14.62 15.19 -3.96
C GLU A 164 14.10 13.78 -4.23
N ALA A 165 14.69 13.10 -5.21
CA ALA A 165 14.46 11.67 -5.39
C ALA A 165 15.02 10.94 -4.17
N ALA A 166 14.17 10.26 -3.40
CA ALA A 166 14.64 9.37 -2.36
C ALA A 166 15.24 8.15 -3.07
N VAL A 167 16.54 8.11 -3.17
CA VAL A 167 17.29 6.93 -3.62
C VAL A 167 17.27 5.93 -2.47
N GLU A 168 17.09 4.66 -2.81
CA GLU A 168 17.02 3.42 -2.02
C GLU A 168 17.62 3.44 -0.63
#